data_3d1dca0701fc6de3998d1d563d67d906
#
_entry.id   3d1dca0701fc6de3998d1d563d67d906
#
_cell.length_a   1.000
_cell.length_b   1.000
_cell.length_c   1.000
_cell.angle_alpha   90.00
_cell.angle_beta   90.00
_cell.angle_gamma   90.00
#
_symmetry.space_group_name_H-M   'P 1'
#
loop_
_entity.id
_entity.type
_entity.pdbx_description
1 polymer ?
#
loop_
_entity_poly.entity_id
_entity_poly.type
_entity_poly.pdbx_seq_one_letter_code
_entity_poly.pdbx_strand_id
1 'polypeptide(L)'
;EFLEAGLVQFRPSGLRIKKATHAGALVAIDQRPVLPWQGRRLSIRECARLQGFPESFTWSSVGMRAAAKQFGNAVNVGVVRWVLAEHMAHPFVAAALAHDKAPVA
;
A
#
# COMPACT_ATOMS: atom_id res chain seq x y z
N GLU A 1 -19.20 -0.26 20.94
CA GLU A 1 -17.77 0.01 21.21
C GLU A 1 -16.85 -0.71 20.22
N PHE A 2 -17.03 -2.01 20.01
CA PHE A 2 -16.17 -2.77 19.12
C PHE A 2 -16.34 -2.37 17.64
N LEU A 3 -17.56 -2.04 17.23
CA LEU A 3 -17.86 -1.57 15.88
C LEU A 3 -17.43 -0.13 15.63
N GLU A 4 -17.28 0.67 16.67
CA GLU A 4 -16.86 2.07 16.54
C GLU A 4 -15.34 2.20 16.29
N ALA A 5 -14.54 1.23 16.73
CA ALA A 5 -13.09 1.28 16.63
C ALA A 5 -12.51 0.20 15.71
N GLY A 6 -13.35 -0.51 14.98
CA GLY A 6 -12.92 -1.63 14.12
C GLY A 6 -13.02 -1.30 12.63
N LEU A 7 -11.99 -1.65 11.89
CA LEU A 7 -12.04 -1.65 10.43
C LEU A 7 -12.81 -2.88 9.95
N VAL A 8 -13.86 -2.67 9.17
CA VAL A 8 -14.68 -3.75 8.61
C VAL A 8 -14.27 -3.99 7.17
N GLN A 9 -13.98 -5.24 6.85
CA GLN A 9 -13.58 -5.64 5.51
C GLN A 9 -14.45 -6.79 5.03
N PHE A 10 -15.09 -6.60 3.89
CA PHE A 10 -15.85 -7.64 3.22
C PHE A 10 -14.92 -8.38 2.26
N ARG A 11 -14.76 -9.67 2.46
CA ARG A 11 -13.95 -10.53 1.61
C ARG A 11 -14.80 -11.70 1.09
N PRO A 12 -14.39 -12.35 -0.02
CA PRO A 12 -15.09 -13.56 -0.47
C PRO A 12 -15.18 -14.65 0.59
N SER A 13 -14.21 -14.68 1.51
CA SER A 13 -14.17 -15.64 2.64
C SER A 13 -15.05 -15.21 3.81
N GLY A 14 -15.71 -14.06 3.76
CA GLY A 14 -16.59 -13.54 4.80
C GLY A 14 -16.21 -12.18 5.33
N LEU A 15 -16.94 -11.76 6.35
CA LEU A 15 -16.74 -10.48 7.02
C LEU A 15 -15.56 -10.57 7.99
N ARG A 16 -14.67 -9.58 7.96
CA ARG A 16 -13.59 -9.44 8.93
C ARG A 16 -13.65 -8.09 9.62
N ILE A 17 -13.47 -8.12 10.93
CA ILE A 17 -13.41 -6.90 11.75
C ILE A 17 -12.06 -6.92 12.46
N LYS A 18 -11.28 -5.86 12.29
CA LYS A 18 -9.96 -5.71 12.94
C LYS A 18 -9.93 -4.41 13.72
N LYS A 19 -9.15 -4.39 14.80
CA LYS A 19 -8.86 -3.15 15.51
C LYS A 19 -8.22 -2.14 14.56
N ALA A 20 -8.54 -0.85 14.73
CA ALA A 20 -8.02 0.22 13.88
C ALA A 20 -6.55 0.59 14.18
N THR A 21 -5.75 -0.36 14.63
CA THR A 21 -4.31 -0.18 14.87
C THR A 21 -3.47 -0.38 13.61
N HIS A 22 -3.99 -1.15 12.68
CA HIS A 22 -3.36 -1.37 11.38
C HIS A 22 -4.43 -1.81 10.38
N ALA A 23 -4.20 -1.52 9.13
CA ALA A 23 -5.05 -2.00 8.05
C ALA A 23 -4.61 -3.39 7.61
N GLY A 24 -5.56 -4.22 7.18
CA GLY A 24 -5.25 -5.45 6.47
C GLY A 24 -4.68 -5.15 5.08
N ALA A 25 -4.14 -6.18 4.43
CA ALA A 25 -3.62 -6.03 3.08
C ALA A 25 -4.71 -5.50 2.14
N LEU A 26 -4.35 -4.50 1.34
CA LEU A 26 -5.20 -4.05 0.24
C LEU A 26 -5.17 -5.12 -0.85
N VAL A 27 -6.33 -5.44 -1.39
CA VAL A 27 -6.43 -6.44 -2.46
C VAL A 27 -6.68 -5.74 -3.80
N ALA A 28 -6.33 -6.41 -4.90
CA ALA A 28 -6.42 -5.88 -6.26
C ALA A 28 -7.85 -5.81 -6.80
N ILE A 29 -8.83 -5.74 -5.92
CA ILE A 29 -10.24 -5.52 -6.22
C ILE A 29 -10.78 -4.46 -5.28
N ASP A 30 -11.85 -3.78 -5.66
CA ASP A 30 -12.40 -2.70 -4.83
C ASP A 30 -13.11 -3.25 -3.59
N GLN A 31 -12.31 -3.76 -2.66
CA GLN A 31 -12.76 -4.22 -1.34
C GLN A 31 -12.11 -3.39 -0.24
N ARG A 32 -12.21 -2.09 -0.38
CA ARG A 32 -11.67 -1.16 0.60
C ARG A 32 -12.35 -1.34 1.95
N PRO A 33 -11.59 -1.29 3.06
CA PRO A 33 -12.17 -1.37 4.39
C PRO A 33 -13.22 -0.30 4.63
N VAL A 34 -14.22 -0.64 5.43
CA VAL A 34 -15.25 0.29 5.89
C VAL A 34 -14.84 0.86 7.24
N LEU A 35 -15.04 2.16 7.40
CA LEU A 35 -14.88 2.87 8.66
C LEU A 35 -16.27 3.04 9.28
N PRO A 36 -16.71 2.15 10.20
CA PRO A 36 -18.07 2.19 10.71
C PRO A 36 -18.39 3.50 11.42
N TRP A 37 -17.42 4.07 12.13
CA TRP A 37 -17.59 5.33 12.86
C TRP A 37 -17.78 6.55 11.94
N GLN A 38 -17.45 6.42 10.66
CA GLN A 38 -17.67 7.47 9.66
C GLN A 38 -18.71 7.08 8.61
N GLY A 39 -19.22 5.85 8.67
CA GLY A 39 -20.22 5.35 7.74
C GLY A 39 -19.75 5.33 6.29
N ARG A 40 -18.45 5.17 6.03
CA ARG A 40 -17.89 5.19 4.68
C ARG A 40 -16.74 4.19 4.54
N ARG A 41 -16.37 3.90 3.31
CA ARG A 41 -15.15 3.15 2.99
C ARG A 41 -13.93 4.06 3.05
N LEU A 42 -12.75 3.47 3.15
CA LEU A 42 -11.50 4.19 2.95
C LEU A 42 -11.52 4.88 1.58
N SER A 43 -11.08 6.12 1.55
CA SER A 43 -10.89 6.84 0.29
C SER A 43 -9.67 6.30 -0.46
N ILE A 44 -9.58 6.59 -1.75
CA ILE A 44 -8.40 6.21 -2.54
C ILE A 44 -7.15 6.90 -2.02
N ARG A 45 -7.26 8.16 -1.61
CA ARG A 45 -6.13 8.89 -1.00
C ARG A 45 -5.65 8.22 0.29
N GLU A 46 -6.57 7.75 1.11
CA GLU A 46 -6.22 7.00 2.32
C GLU A 46 -5.53 5.67 1.99
N CYS A 47 -5.97 4.98 0.95
CA CYS A 47 -5.28 3.77 0.46
C CYS A 47 -3.86 4.08 0.00
N ALA A 48 -3.67 5.19 -0.71
CA ALA A 48 -2.35 5.65 -1.13
C ALA A 48 -1.44 5.93 0.06
N ARG A 49 -1.96 6.60 1.09
CA ARG A 49 -1.22 6.87 2.33
C ARG A 49 -0.83 5.59 3.06
N LEU A 50 -1.73 4.62 3.15
CA LEU A 50 -1.45 3.32 3.76
C LEU A 50 -0.35 2.56 3.02
N GLN A 51 -0.27 2.70 1.70
CA GLN A 51 0.82 2.13 0.91
C GLN A 51 2.09 2.99 0.91
N GLY A 52 2.09 4.12 1.58
CA GLY A 52 3.25 4.99 1.72
C GLY A 52 3.55 5.85 0.49
N PHE A 53 2.60 6.04 -0.40
CA PHE A 53 2.76 6.97 -1.53
C PHE A 53 2.73 8.41 -1.04
N PRO A 54 3.56 9.30 -1.62
CA PRO A 54 3.55 10.71 -1.25
C PRO A 54 2.26 11.41 -1.67
N GLU A 55 1.91 12.49 -0.99
CA GLU A 55 0.70 13.28 -1.29
C GLU A 55 0.73 13.86 -2.71
N SER A 56 1.91 14.06 -3.27
CA SER A 56 2.11 14.53 -4.64
C SER A 56 1.72 13.50 -5.69
N PHE A 57 1.61 12.22 -5.32
CA PHE A 57 1.22 11.17 -6.24
C PHE A 57 -0.25 11.32 -6.62
N THR A 58 -0.54 11.30 -7.92
CA THR A 58 -1.90 11.47 -8.44
C THR A 58 -2.28 10.32 -9.37
N TRP A 59 -3.59 10.10 -9.48
CA TRP A 59 -4.16 9.08 -10.37
C TRP A 59 -5.32 9.64 -11.19
N SER A 60 -5.28 10.93 -11.49
CA SER A 60 -6.37 11.66 -12.14
C SER A 60 -6.76 11.12 -13.52
N SER A 61 -5.84 10.37 -14.16
CA SER A 61 -6.07 9.77 -15.47
C SER A 61 -6.85 8.45 -15.42
N VAL A 62 -7.12 7.91 -14.22
CA VAL A 62 -7.81 6.63 -14.06
C VAL A 62 -9.04 6.78 -13.16
N GLY A 63 -10.03 5.92 -13.38
CA GLY A 63 -11.22 5.89 -12.53
C GLY A 63 -10.93 5.32 -11.13
N MET A 64 -11.87 5.54 -10.22
CA MET A 64 -11.75 5.15 -8.82
C MET A 64 -11.50 3.64 -8.64
N ARG A 65 -12.20 2.78 -9.40
CA ARG A 65 -12.01 1.33 -9.35
C ARG A 65 -10.61 0.92 -9.81
N ALA A 66 -10.14 1.52 -10.89
CA ALA A 66 -8.81 1.24 -11.42
C ALA A 66 -7.73 1.69 -10.42
N ALA A 67 -7.89 2.84 -9.81
CA ALA A 67 -6.98 3.32 -8.77
C ALA A 67 -6.96 2.38 -7.55
N ALA A 68 -8.12 1.95 -7.07
CA ALA A 68 -8.22 0.99 -5.97
C ALA A 68 -7.48 -0.32 -6.29
N LYS A 69 -7.66 -0.83 -7.50
CA LYS A 69 -6.97 -2.03 -7.98
C LYS A 69 -5.46 -1.83 -8.05
N GLN A 70 -5.01 -0.70 -8.54
CA GLN A 70 -3.59 -0.37 -8.63
C GLN A 70 -2.94 -0.31 -7.25
N PHE A 71 -3.57 0.31 -6.25
CA PHE A 71 -3.05 0.34 -4.90
C PHE A 71 -3.08 -1.04 -4.22
N GLY A 72 -4.05 -1.89 -4.58
CA GLY A 72 -4.08 -3.28 -4.13
C GLY A 72 -2.94 -4.11 -4.72
N ASN A 73 -2.53 -3.84 -5.95
CA ASN A 73 -1.40 -4.50 -6.60
C ASN A 73 -0.05 -3.91 -6.19
N ALA A 74 -0.04 -2.70 -5.65
CA ALA A 74 1.20 -2.03 -5.27
C ALA A 74 1.82 -2.66 -4.02
N VAL A 75 3.13 -2.55 -3.91
CA VAL A 75 3.85 -2.87 -2.68
C VAL A 75 3.94 -1.62 -1.79
N ASN A 76 4.04 -1.81 -0.48
CA ASN A 76 4.21 -0.70 0.44
C ASN A 76 5.56 0.00 0.20
N VAL A 77 5.52 1.28 -0.09
CA VAL A 77 6.71 2.07 -0.46
C VAL A 77 7.72 2.11 0.68
N GLY A 78 7.26 2.28 1.92
CA GLY A 78 8.13 2.32 3.09
C GLY A 78 8.87 1.00 3.33
N VAL A 79 8.17 -0.12 3.19
CA VAL A 79 8.76 -1.46 3.34
C VAL A 79 9.78 -1.72 2.24
N VAL A 80 9.45 -1.42 1.00
CA VAL A 80 10.38 -1.61 -0.13
C VAL A 80 11.60 -0.73 0.02
N ARG A 81 11.42 0.52 0.44
CA ARG A 81 12.54 1.43 0.71
C ARG A 81 13.48 0.86 1.76
N TRP A 82 12.93 0.32 2.85
CA TRP A 82 13.72 -0.27 3.92
C TRP A 82 14.48 -1.50 3.43
N VAL A 83 13.80 -2.41 2.73
CA VAL A 83 14.43 -3.63 2.19
C VAL A 83 15.54 -3.28 1.20
N LEU A 84 15.29 -2.33 0.29
CA LEU A 84 16.30 -1.89 -0.68
C LEU A 84 17.49 -1.23 -0.01
N ALA A 85 17.26 -0.40 0.99
CA ALA A 85 18.35 0.27 1.73
C ALA A 85 19.26 -0.76 2.40
N GLU A 86 18.68 -1.76 3.08
CA GLU A 86 19.44 -2.85 3.70
C GLU A 86 20.20 -3.67 2.67
N HIS A 87 19.55 -3.97 1.54
CA HIS A 87 20.16 -4.74 0.47
C HIS A 87 21.32 -3.98 -0.19
N MET A 88 21.13 -2.71 -0.47
CA MET A 88 22.15 -1.85 -1.09
C MET A 88 23.32 -1.57 -0.17
N ALA A 89 23.13 -1.64 1.14
CA ALA A 89 24.21 -1.53 2.12
C ALA A 89 25.10 -2.78 2.18
N HIS A 90 24.65 -3.89 1.62
CA HIS A 90 25.43 -5.14 1.59
C HIS A 90 26.64 -4.98 0.66
N PRO A 91 27.88 -5.35 1.10
CA PRO A 91 29.09 -5.10 0.33
C PRO A 91 29.07 -5.68 -1.08
N PHE A 92 28.55 -6.88 -1.27
CA PHE A 92 28.48 -7.51 -2.59
C PHE A 92 27.54 -6.77 -3.54
N VAL A 93 26.40 -6.29 -3.03
CA VAL A 93 25.43 -5.53 -3.83
C VAL A 93 25.99 -4.16 -4.18
N ALA A 94 26.62 -3.48 -3.24
CA ALA A 94 27.28 -2.19 -3.47
C ALA A 94 28.38 -2.31 -4.55
N ALA A 95 29.16 -3.37 -4.50
CA ALA A 95 30.20 -3.64 -5.50
C ALA A 95 29.60 -3.91 -6.88
N ALA A 96 28.53 -4.70 -6.96
CA ALA A 96 27.84 -4.99 -8.21
C ALA A 96 27.24 -3.74 -8.84
N LEU A 97 26.59 -2.88 -8.04
CA LEU A 97 26.03 -1.61 -8.51
C LEU A 97 27.10 -0.63 -8.98
N ALA A 98 28.24 -0.58 -8.30
CA ALA A 98 29.37 0.24 -8.73
C ALA A 98 29.93 -0.24 -10.07
N HIS A 99 29.93 -1.54 -10.32
CA HIS A 99 30.35 -2.13 -11.60
C HIS A 99 29.37 -1.78 -12.73
N ASP A 100 28.08 -1.84 -12.48
CA ASP A 100 27.04 -1.49 -13.47
C ASP A 100 27.05 -0.02 -13.88
N LYS A 101 27.62 0.85 -13.05
CA LYS A 101 27.80 2.27 -13.38
C LYS A 101 28.96 2.55 -14.30
N ALA A 102 29.79 1.53 -14.63
CA ALA A 102 30.85 1.70 -15.61
C ALA A 102 30.23 2.02 -16.98
N PRO A 103 30.76 3.00 -17.73
CA PRO A 103 30.18 3.35 -19.01
C PRO A 103 30.23 2.15 -19.95
N VAL A 104 29.08 1.84 -20.51
CA VAL A 104 29.00 0.84 -21.57
C VAL A 104 29.57 1.51 -22.82
N ALA A 105 30.71 1.06 -23.22
CA ALA A 105 31.36 1.58 -24.40
C ALA A 105 30.55 1.19 -25.68
#